data_fb26564b109b0bf04ac5fb1d3abda8ed
#
_entry.id   fb26564b109b0bf04ac5fb1d3abda8ed
#
_cell.length_a   1.000
_cell.length_b   1.000
_cell.length_c   1.000
_cell.angle_alpha   90.00
_cell.angle_beta   90.00
_cell.angle_gamma   90.00
#
_symmetry.space_group_name_H-M   'P 1'
#
loop_
_entity.id
_entity.type
_entity.pdbx_description
1 polymer ?
#
loop_
_entity_poly.entity_id
_entity_poly.type
_entity_poly.pdbx_seq_one_letter_code
_entity_poly.pdbx_strand_id
1 'polypeptide(L)'
;HKVKTRMEVKGSSKKLHKQKGTGGARKGNLRNPLYKGGGTIFGPKPHKYDIKLNRKVKDLAKMSALTYKAKENAIFVVEDVNLDAPKTKTFLNILSSIKVADKKMMFILPEYNDNVYMSLRNVPSVLGVLLSDVNTYDIVNSEVLVLTESAAKIFANEEAEVAA
;
A
#
# COMPACT_ATOMS: atom_id res chain seq x y z
N HIS A 1 15.75 -0.68 -10.02
CA HIS A 1 17.18 -0.84 -10.32
C HIS A 1 17.69 0.36 -11.12
N LYS A 2 18.90 0.84 -10.77
CA LYS A 2 19.55 1.96 -11.44
C LYS A 2 21.08 1.75 -11.40
N VAL A 3 21.74 2.10 -12.48
CA VAL A 3 23.21 2.23 -12.53
C VAL A 3 23.60 3.68 -12.74
N LYS A 4 24.80 4.05 -12.30
CA LYS A 4 25.32 5.40 -12.50
C LYS A 4 25.81 5.56 -13.93
N THR A 5 25.24 6.54 -14.62
CA THR A 5 25.69 6.95 -15.96
C THR A 5 27.00 7.74 -15.86
N ARG A 6 27.66 8.00 -17.00
CA ARG A 6 28.86 8.81 -17.07
C ARG A 6 28.72 10.19 -16.42
N MET A 7 27.54 10.78 -16.44
CA MET A 7 27.27 12.09 -15.83
C MET A 7 27.17 12.02 -14.30
N GLU A 8 26.67 10.89 -13.78
CA GLU A 8 26.38 10.69 -12.36
C GLU A 8 27.56 10.13 -11.55
N VAL A 9 28.55 9.55 -12.23
CA VAL A 9 29.76 9.03 -11.56
C VAL A 9 30.59 10.20 -11.02
N LYS A 10 30.94 10.14 -9.72
CA LYS A 10 31.85 11.11 -9.10
C LYS A 10 33.24 10.96 -9.67
N GLY A 11 33.85 12.06 -10.09
CA GLY A 11 35.19 12.09 -10.65
C GLY A 11 35.45 13.35 -11.49
N SER A 12 36.72 13.61 -11.86
CA SER A 12 37.09 14.73 -12.67
C SER A 12 36.62 14.54 -14.12
N SER A 13 36.08 15.62 -14.72
CA SER A 13 35.77 15.70 -16.15
C SER A 13 36.99 16.19 -16.98
N LYS A 14 38.10 16.50 -16.31
CA LYS A 14 39.32 16.93 -16.96
C LYS A 14 39.88 15.81 -17.87
N LYS A 15 40.37 16.20 -19.04
CA LYS A 15 41.08 15.26 -19.93
C LYS A 15 42.36 14.76 -19.27
N LEU A 16 42.60 13.45 -19.30
CA LEU A 16 43.74 12.82 -18.61
C LEU A 16 45.09 13.16 -19.19
N HIS A 17 45.18 13.32 -20.54
CA HIS A 17 46.39 13.60 -21.25
C HIS A 17 46.18 14.66 -22.33
N LYS A 18 47.26 15.30 -22.76
CA LYS A 18 47.27 16.12 -23.97
C LYS A 18 46.87 15.29 -25.19
N GLN A 19 46.28 15.90 -26.20
CA GLN A 19 45.80 15.20 -27.40
C GLN A 19 46.92 14.52 -28.20
N LYS A 20 48.11 15.13 -28.22
CA LYS A 20 49.31 14.66 -28.92
C LYS A 20 50.56 14.80 -28.02
N GLY A 21 51.66 14.11 -28.36
CA GLY A 21 52.93 14.24 -27.66
C GLY A 21 53.10 13.39 -26.39
N THR A 22 52.20 12.41 -26.12
CA THR A 22 52.27 11.55 -24.94
C THR A 22 52.76 10.14 -25.27
N GLY A 23 52.97 9.77 -26.53
CA GLY A 23 53.37 8.42 -26.95
C GLY A 23 52.34 7.32 -26.70
N GLY A 24 51.22 7.61 -26.01
CA GLY A 24 50.17 6.66 -25.64
C GLY A 24 48.87 6.91 -26.37
N ALA A 25 47.88 6.03 -26.12
CA ALA A 25 46.52 6.16 -26.67
C ALA A 25 45.85 7.45 -26.20
N ARG A 26 45.04 8.05 -27.07
CA ARG A 26 44.21 9.21 -26.70
C ARG A 26 43.20 8.88 -25.63
N LYS A 27 43.17 9.63 -24.55
CA LYS A 27 42.27 9.39 -23.40
C LYS A 27 41.36 10.58 -23.19
N GLY A 28 40.11 10.30 -22.83
CA GLY A 28 39.14 11.28 -22.36
C GLY A 28 39.30 11.56 -20.87
N ASN A 29 38.19 11.59 -20.16
CA ASN A 29 38.13 11.75 -18.70
C ASN A 29 38.01 10.39 -17.97
N LEU A 30 38.22 10.43 -16.65
CA LEU A 30 38.13 9.23 -15.78
C LEU A 30 36.72 8.60 -15.72
N ARG A 31 35.68 9.35 -16.01
CA ARG A 31 34.29 8.89 -16.02
C ARG A 31 33.93 8.04 -17.25
N ASN A 32 34.88 7.88 -18.19
CA ASN A 32 34.64 7.09 -19.40
C ASN A 32 34.31 5.64 -19.05
N PRO A 33 33.30 5.03 -19.69
CA PRO A 33 32.88 3.64 -19.45
C PRO A 33 33.99 2.60 -19.71
N LEU A 34 35.05 2.94 -20.45
CA LEU A 34 36.21 2.06 -20.67
C LEU A 34 37.10 1.87 -19.43
N TYR A 35 36.95 2.71 -18.42
CA TYR A 35 37.72 2.61 -17.18
C TYR A 35 37.01 1.89 -16.07
N LYS A 36 37.76 1.20 -15.22
CA LYS A 36 37.22 0.67 -13.96
C LYS A 36 36.68 1.82 -13.11
N GLY A 37 35.42 1.70 -12.65
CA GLY A 37 34.73 2.75 -11.93
C GLY A 37 34.15 3.86 -12.80
N GLY A 38 34.24 3.76 -14.13
CA GLY A 38 33.56 4.66 -15.06
C GLY A 38 32.05 4.44 -15.13
N GLY A 39 31.35 5.31 -15.87
CA GLY A 39 29.92 5.23 -16.03
C GLY A 39 29.47 4.04 -16.87
N THR A 40 28.32 3.47 -16.56
CA THR A 40 27.73 2.36 -17.33
C THR A 40 26.93 2.93 -18.52
N ILE A 41 27.11 2.31 -19.68
CA ILE A 41 26.31 2.60 -20.88
C ILE A 41 25.20 1.54 -20.98
N PHE A 42 24.01 1.97 -21.40
CA PHE A 42 22.82 1.07 -21.55
C PHE A 42 22.44 0.25 -20.32
N GLY A 43 22.80 0.73 -19.12
CA GLY A 43 22.39 0.10 -17.87
C GLY A 43 20.90 0.30 -17.56
N PRO A 44 20.37 -0.45 -16.60
CA PRO A 44 18.97 -0.33 -16.21
C PRO A 44 18.65 1.07 -15.70
N LYS A 45 17.50 1.59 -16.12
CA LYS A 45 16.94 2.86 -15.66
C LYS A 45 15.72 2.60 -14.80
N PRO A 46 15.46 3.41 -13.78
CA PRO A 46 14.24 3.30 -13.00
C PRO A 46 13.01 3.41 -13.90
N HIS A 47 12.11 2.47 -13.76
CA HIS A 47 10.80 2.48 -14.41
C HIS A 47 9.76 1.88 -13.45
N LYS A 48 8.52 2.19 -13.68
CA LYS A 48 7.41 1.59 -12.91
C LYS A 48 7.21 0.15 -13.37
N TYR A 49 7.01 -0.74 -12.39
CA TYR A 49 6.62 -2.13 -12.64
C TYR A 49 5.10 -2.22 -12.48
N ASP A 50 4.39 -1.85 -13.52
CA ASP A 50 2.93 -1.74 -13.49
C ASP A 50 2.33 -3.01 -14.11
N ILE A 51 2.03 -3.99 -13.26
CA ILE A 51 1.44 -5.25 -13.68
C ILE A 51 -0.08 -5.11 -13.62
N LYS A 52 -0.73 -5.09 -14.77
CA LYS A 52 -2.18 -5.06 -14.88
C LYS A 52 -2.76 -6.44 -14.60
N LEU A 53 -3.62 -6.53 -13.58
CA LEU A 53 -4.42 -7.73 -13.30
C LEU A 53 -5.85 -7.54 -13.79
N ASN A 54 -6.47 -8.63 -14.27
CA ASN A 54 -7.86 -8.65 -14.67
C ASN A 54 -8.78 -8.42 -13.46
N ARG A 55 -9.91 -7.75 -13.65
CA ARG A 55 -10.87 -7.43 -12.58
C ARG A 55 -11.36 -8.70 -11.87
N LYS A 56 -11.81 -9.70 -12.62
CA LYS A 56 -12.29 -10.98 -12.05
C LYS A 56 -11.27 -11.68 -11.14
N VAL A 57 -9.96 -11.55 -11.43
CA VAL A 57 -8.90 -12.11 -10.57
C VAL A 57 -8.79 -11.34 -9.26
N LYS A 58 -8.94 -10.01 -9.29
CA LYS A 58 -8.95 -9.17 -8.08
C LYS A 58 -10.15 -9.47 -7.20
N ASP A 59 -11.33 -9.63 -7.80
CA ASP A 59 -12.56 -9.95 -7.10
C ASP A 59 -12.46 -11.34 -6.43
N LEU A 60 -11.96 -12.35 -7.15
CA LEU A 60 -11.71 -13.68 -6.61
C LEU A 60 -10.71 -13.66 -5.44
N ALA A 61 -9.66 -12.85 -5.53
CA ALA A 61 -8.70 -12.70 -4.44
C ALA A 61 -9.32 -12.04 -3.20
N LYS A 62 -10.19 -11.04 -3.38
CA LYS A 62 -10.94 -10.38 -2.30
C LYS A 62 -11.87 -11.39 -1.60
N MET A 63 -12.64 -12.16 -2.36
CA MET A 63 -13.54 -13.19 -1.83
C MET A 63 -12.79 -14.29 -1.07
N SER A 64 -11.64 -14.73 -1.61
CA SER A 64 -10.79 -15.71 -0.93
C SER A 64 -10.29 -15.19 0.42
N ALA A 65 -9.83 -13.94 0.48
CA ALA A 65 -9.36 -13.31 1.72
C ALA A 65 -10.48 -13.21 2.77
N LEU A 66 -11.68 -12.80 2.38
CA LEU A 66 -12.87 -12.76 3.26
C LEU A 66 -13.26 -14.14 3.76
N THR A 67 -13.21 -15.15 2.90
CA THR A 67 -13.48 -16.55 3.29
C THR A 67 -12.52 -17.04 4.37
N TYR A 68 -11.23 -16.71 4.28
CA TYR A 68 -10.28 -17.05 5.34
C TYR A 68 -10.60 -16.34 6.64
N LYS A 69 -10.93 -15.04 6.59
CA LYS A 69 -11.35 -14.30 7.80
C LYS A 69 -12.61 -14.84 8.44
N ALA A 70 -13.56 -15.29 7.65
CA ALA A 70 -14.77 -15.94 8.14
C ALA A 70 -14.46 -17.30 8.82
N LYS A 71 -13.59 -18.12 8.22
CA LYS A 71 -13.14 -19.40 8.82
C LYS A 71 -12.40 -19.23 10.14
N GLU A 72 -11.64 -18.14 10.28
CA GLU A 72 -10.91 -17.78 11.49
C GLU A 72 -11.81 -17.15 12.57
N ASN A 73 -13.10 -16.94 12.31
CA ASN A 73 -14.04 -16.18 13.16
C ASN A 73 -13.51 -14.78 13.51
N ALA A 74 -12.84 -14.14 12.55
CA ALA A 74 -12.21 -12.84 12.71
C ALA A 74 -13.08 -11.68 12.15
N ILE A 75 -14.36 -11.96 11.87
CA ILE A 75 -15.33 -10.96 11.39
C ILE A 75 -16.34 -10.69 12.51
N PHE A 76 -16.48 -9.42 12.87
CA PHE A 76 -17.44 -8.93 13.85
C PHE A 76 -18.41 -7.96 13.19
N VAL A 77 -19.68 -8.06 13.51
CA VAL A 77 -20.70 -7.10 13.09
C VAL A 77 -21.13 -6.32 14.32
N VAL A 78 -21.15 -5.00 14.19
CA VAL A 78 -21.53 -4.05 15.23
C VAL A 78 -22.71 -3.20 14.76
N GLU A 79 -23.50 -2.69 15.69
CA GLU A 79 -24.52 -1.70 15.37
C GLU A 79 -23.89 -0.47 14.70
N ASP A 80 -24.70 0.29 13.96
CA ASP A 80 -24.22 1.49 13.31
C ASP A 80 -23.80 2.54 14.34
N VAL A 81 -22.53 2.98 14.24
CA VAL A 81 -21.91 3.91 15.17
C VAL A 81 -22.22 5.32 14.74
N ASN A 82 -23.04 6.02 15.49
CA ASN A 82 -23.30 7.45 15.32
C ASN A 82 -22.71 8.21 16.51
N LEU A 83 -21.81 9.14 16.24
CA LEU A 83 -21.17 9.96 17.26
C LEU A 83 -21.56 11.44 17.01
N ASP A 84 -22.11 12.09 18.05
CA ASP A 84 -22.46 13.53 18.00
C ASP A 84 -21.21 14.41 17.89
N ALA A 85 -20.10 13.96 18.46
CA ALA A 85 -18.83 14.66 18.41
C ALA A 85 -17.65 13.67 18.27
N PRO A 86 -16.56 14.06 17.57
CA PRO A 86 -15.41 13.22 17.39
C PRO A 86 -14.64 13.04 18.72
N LYS A 87 -14.71 11.83 19.31
CA LYS A 87 -14.02 11.48 20.55
C LYS A 87 -13.40 10.10 20.46
N THR A 88 -12.07 10.02 20.47
CA THR A 88 -11.32 8.76 20.45
C THR A 88 -11.60 7.87 21.66
N LYS A 89 -11.82 8.46 22.86
CA LYS A 89 -12.11 7.69 24.09
C LYS A 89 -13.41 6.93 23.99
N THR A 90 -14.46 7.53 23.42
CA THR A 90 -15.76 6.84 23.21
C THR A 90 -15.61 5.68 22.24
N PHE A 91 -14.86 5.89 21.16
CA PHE A 91 -14.58 4.84 20.18
C PHE A 91 -13.76 3.68 20.78
N LEU A 92 -12.74 3.97 21.57
CA LEU A 92 -11.96 2.96 22.28
C LEU A 92 -12.80 2.14 23.28
N ASN A 93 -13.78 2.76 23.95
CA ASN A 93 -14.70 2.03 24.81
C ASN A 93 -15.56 1.02 24.01
N ILE A 94 -16.01 1.38 22.80
CA ILE A 94 -16.73 0.47 21.90
C ILE A 94 -15.82 -0.73 21.54
N LEU A 95 -14.57 -0.47 21.13
CA LEU A 95 -13.63 -1.53 20.79
C LEU A 95 -13.29 -2.45 21.96
N SER A 96 -13.17 -1.90 23.17
CA SER A 96 -12.91 -2.70 24.36
C SER A 96 -14.09 -3.60 24.71
N SER A 97 -15.33 -3.15 24.47
CA SER A 97 -16.54 -3.97 24.68
C SER A 97 -16.57 -5.20 23.77
N ILE A 98 -16.03 -5.09 22.54
CA ILE A 98 -15.93 -6.19 21.56
C ILE A 98 -14.69 -7.08 21.85
N LYS A 99 -13.80 -6.70 22.80
CA LYS A 99 -12.56 -7.40 23.15
C LYS A 99 -11.54 -7.51 22.00
N VAL A 100 -11.47 -6.51 21.13
CA VAL A 100 -10.58 -6.48 19.97
C VAL A 100 -9.61 -5.27 19.99
N ALA A 101 -9.58 -4.51 21.09
CA ALA A 101 -8.83 -3.27 21.21
C ALA A 101 -7.31 -3.40 20.92
N ASP A 102 -6.71 -4.56 21.28
CA ASP A 102 -5.27 -4.83 21.11
C ASP A 102 -4.89 -5.38 19.73
N LYS A 103 -5.89 -5.72 18.90
CA LYS A 103 -5.67 -6.33 17.59
C LYS A 103 -5.64 -5.28 16.49
N LYS A 104 -4.89 -5.58 15.44
CA LYS A 104 -4.92 -4.78 14.23
C LYS A 104 -6.23 -5.02 13.49
N MET A 105 -7.07 -4.00 13.38
CA MET A 105 -8.40 -4.14 12.83
C MET A 105 -8.66 -3.20 11.67
N MET A 106 -9.55 -3.65 10.79
CA MET A 106 -10.15 -2.81 9.75
C MET A 106 -11.62 -2.58 10.11
N PHE A 107 -11.98 -1.31 10.26
CA PHE A 107 -13.34 -0.88 10.55
C PHE A 107 -14.02 -0.44 9.25
N ILE A 108 -15.08 -1.12 8.85
CA ILE A 108 -15.74 -0.93 7.55
C ILE A 108 -17.05 -0.19 7.75
N LEU A 109 -17.15 0.96 7.10
CA LEU A 109 -18.33 1.82 7.11
C LEU A 109 -19.06 1.75 5.76
N PRO A 110 -20.40 1.87 5.73
CA PRO A 110 -21.17 1.95 4.48
C PRO A 110 -20.91 3.27 3.76
N GLU A 111 -20.93 4.37 4.50
CA GLU A 111 -20.75 5.73 4.02
C GLU A 111 -19.77 6.51 4.90
N TYR A 112 -19.27 7.62 4.36
CA TYR A 112 -18.31 8.46 5.07
C TYR A 112 -18.99 9.26 6.19
N ASN A 113 -18.52 9.08 7.41
CA ASN A 113 -18.95 9.84 8.58
C ASN A 113 -17.73 10.53 9.22
N ASP A 114 -17.68 11.86 9.14
CA ASP A 114 -16.57 12.68 9.66
C ASP A 114 -16.28 12.43 11.14
N ASN A 115 -17.33 12.36 11.97
CA ASN A 115 -17.18 12.21 13.41
C ASN A 115 -16.56 10.85 13.78
N VAL A 116 -17.01 9.79 13.10
CA VAL A 116 -16.47 8.44 13.27
C VAL A 116 -15.04 8.38 12.77
N TYR A 117 -14.77 8.87 11.57
CA TYR A 117 -13.43 8.87 10.98
C TYR A 117 -12.41 9.64 11.83
N MET A 118 -12.76 10.83 12.31
CA MET A 118 -11.89 11.61 13.22
C MET A 118 -11.66 10.92 14.56
N SER A 119 -12.62 10.13 15.03
CA SER A 119 -12.50 9.39 16.29
C SER A 119 -11.55 8.21 16.21
N LEU A 120 -11.49 7.55 15.05
CA LEU A 120 -10.67 6.33 14.86
C LEU A 120 -9.28 6.60 14.29
N ARG A 121 -9.09 7.67 13.48
CA ARG A 121 -7.83 7.91 12.75
C ARG A 121 -6.59 8.05 13.62
N ASN A 122 -6.74 8.45 14.89
CA ASN A 122 -5.63 8.60 15.82
C ASN A 122 -5.23 7.28 16.49
N VAL A 123 -5.97 6.20 16.28
CA VAL A 123 -5.68 4.89 16.86
C VAL A 123 -4.88 4.06 15.86
N PRO A 124 -3.59 3.77 16.11
CA PRO A 124 -2.69 3.16 15.13
C PRO A 124 -3.06 1.72 14.76
N SER A 125 -3.80 1.02 15.62
CA SER A 125 -4.27 -0.35 15.39
C SER A 125 -5.54 -0.41 14.53
N VAL A 126 -6.19 0.73 14.25
CA VAL A 126 -7.49 0.78 13.54
C VAL A 126 -7.33 1.44 12.18
N LEU A 127 -7.76 0.77 11.14
CA LEU A 127 -7.88 1.29 9.80
C LEU A 127 -9.37 1.47 9.45
N GLY A 128 -9.86 2.70 9.36
CA GLY A 128 -11.23 2.99 8.89
C GLY A 128 -11.28 3.06 7.37
N VAL A 129 -12.16 2.27 6.77
CA VAL A 129 -12.30 2.16 5.31
C VAL A 129 -13.77 2.15 4.93
N LEU A 130 -14.11 2.76 3.80
CA LEU A 130 -15.44 2.61 3.20
C LEU A 130 -15.58 1.23 2.55
N LEU A 131 -16.79 0.70 2.51
CA LEU A 131 -17.07 -0.59 1.89
C LEU A 131 -16.59 -0.64 0.41
N SER A 132 -16.78 0.45 -0.34
CA SER A 132 -16.31 0.60 -1.72
C SER A 132 -14.80 0.50 -1.89
N ASP A 133 -14.04 0.95 -0.89
CA ASP A 133 -12.58 1.10 -0.95
C ASP A 133 -11.84 -0.10 -0.33
N VAL A 134 -12.58 -1.08 0.18
CA VAL A 134 -12.00 -2.30 0.76
C VAL A 134 -11.17 -3.04 -0.29
N ASN A 135 -9.89 -3.23 -0.01
CA ASN A 135 -8.97 -3.95 -0.88
C ASN A 135 -8.44 -5.24 -0.22
N THR A 136 -7.94 -6.16 -1.03
CA THR A 136 -7.43 -7.47 -0.57
C THR A 136 -6.25 -7.35 0.38
N TYR A 137 -5.37 -6.35 0.18
CA TYR A 137 -4.21 -6.14 1.03
C TYR A 137 -4.63 -5.79 2.46
N ASP A 138 -5.56 -4.86 2.62
CA ASP A 138 -6.02 -4.40 3.94
C ASP A 138 -6.77 -5.51 4.69
N ILE A 139 -7.56 -6.34 3.97
CA ILE A 139 -8.22 -7.53 4.54
C ILE A 139 -7.19 -8.49 5.13
N VAL A 140 -6.15 -8.82 4.37
CA VAL A 140 -5.11 -9.77 4.82
C VAL A 140 -4.23 -9.17 5.92
N ASN A 141 -3.91 -7.87 5.83
CA ASN A 141 -3.05 -7.16 6.76
C ASN A 141 -3.71 -6.89 8.13
N SER A 142 -5.04 -6.87 8.21
CA SER A 142 -5.79 -6.77 9.45
C SER A 142 -5.96 -8.15 10.09
N GLU A 143 -5.90 -8.23 11.41
CA GLU A 143 -6.22 -9.47 12.15
C GLU A 143 -7.73 -9.65 12.24
N VAL A 144 -8.46 -8.57 12.42
CA VAL A 144 -9.91 -8.55 12.64
C VAL A 144 -10.59 -7.59 11.69
N LEU A 145 -11.74 -7.97 11.17
CA LEU A 145 -12.65 -7.13 10.40
C LEU A 145 -13.86 -6.77 11.26
N VAL A 146 -14.17 -5.50 11.37
CA VAL A 146 -15.36 -5.01 12.08
C VAL A 146 -16.24 -4.29 11.06
N LEU A 147 -17.41 -4.81 10.80
CA LEU A 147 -18.39 -4.23 9.90
C LEU A 147 -19.53 -3.61 10.71
N THR A 148 -20.02 -2.47 10.25
CA THR A 148 -21.31 -1.96 10.76
C THR A 148 -22.46 -2.77 10.16
N GLU A 149 -23.61 -2.78 10.85
CA GLU A 149 -24.79 -3.53 10.40
C GLU A 149 -25.24 -3.11 9.00
N SER A 150 -25.27 -1.82 8.73
CA SER A 150 -25.60 -1.28 7.41
C SER A 150 -24.61 -1.71 6.33
N ALA A 151 -23.32 -1.70 6.62
CA ALA A 151 -22.28 -2.19 5.69
C ALA A 151 -22.42 -3.68 5.41
N ALA A 152 -22.74 -4.48 6.42
CA ALA A 152 -22.96 -5.93 6.27
C ALA A 152 -24.19 -6.24 5.39
N LYS A 153 -25.28 -5.48 5.52
CA LYS A 153 -26.48 -5.62 4.68
C LYS A 153 -26.19 -5.28 3.22
N ILE A 154 -25.45 -4.19 2.95
CA ILE A 154 -25.06 -3.80 1.58
C ILE A 154 -24.18 -4.89 0.97
N PHE A 155 -23.20 -5.37 1.71
CA PHE A 155 -22.30 -6.42 1.23
C PHE A 155 -23.05 -7.71 0.85
N ALA A 156 -24.01 -8.14 1.68
CA ALA A 156 -24.84 -9.32 1.40
C ALA A 156 -25.71 -9.15 0.15
N ASN A 157 -26.22 -7.95 -0.11
CA ASN A 157 -27.03 -7.66 -1.30
C ASN A 157 -26.17 -7.63 -2.58
N GLU A 158 -24.97 -7.04 -2.54
CA GLU A 158 -24.04 -7.05 -3.68
C GLU A 158 -23.63 -8.46 -4.08
N GLU A 159 -23.43 -9.36 -3.12
CA GLU A 159 -23.13 -10.78 -3.41
C GLU A 159 -24.30 -11.50 -4.07
N ALA A 160 -25.53 -11.20 -3.67
CA ALA A 160 -26.71 -11.79 -4.28
C ALA A 160 -26.89 -11.37 -5.74
N GLU A 161 -26.55 -10.12 -6.10
CA GLU A 161 -26.59 -9.63 -7.48
C GLU A 161 -25.48 -10.22 -8.37
N VAL A 162 -24.31 -10.52 -7.80
CA VAL A 162 -23.19 -11.12 -8.56
C VAL A 162 -23.39 -12.62 -8.78
N ALA A 163 -24.18 -13.28 -7.94
CA ALA A 163 -24.49 -14.73 -8.02
C ALA A 163 -25.68 -15.05 -8.93
N ALA A 164 -26.47 -14.05 -9.32
CA ALA A 164 -27.63 -14.18 -10.22
C ALA A 164 -27.23 -13.92 -11.67
#